data_cd62ab2b601a1604f4fb2632254698ab
#
_entry.id   cd62ab2b601a1604f4fb2632254698ab
#
_cell.length_a   1.000
_cell.length_b   1.000
_cell.length_c   1.000
_cell.angle_alpha   90.00
_cell.angle_beta   90.00
_cell.angle_gamma   90.00
#
_symmetry.space_group_name_H-M   'P 1'
#
loop_
_entity.id
_entity.type
_entity.pdbx_description
1 polymer ?
#
loop_
_entity_poly.entity_id
_entity_poly.type
_entity_poly.pdbx_seq_one_letter_code
_entity_poly.pdbx_strand_id
1 'polypeptide(L)'
;MTGRHARRFWLPALFVLGNAIAAPALSAETGAQSRADAVGQVVMGILSYARWPQQPDVIRLCVVGDPAYANALLDGTASPVGLPVRIGVALPDSSRLAEDCDAVYLGGLNEARRQKVLQHIVGRPVLSIVEDDAECAVGAMFCLDVGPERVRFQVNLDSVTRSGVRINPNVLQLSRRRPSP
;
A
#
# COMPACT_ATOMS: atom_id res chain seq x y z
N MET A 1 53.72 42.59 61.76
CA MET A 1 54.68 42.25 60.71
C MET A 1 54.07 41.18 59.85
N THR A 2 53.77 41.62 58.68
CA THR A 2 53.49 40.91 57.40
C THR A 2 52.70 39.59 57.45
N GLY A 3 51.34 39.76 57.28
CA GLY A 3 50.40 38.69 56.89
C GLY A 3 50.34 38.58 55.35
N ARG A 4 50.48 37.38 54.84
CA ARG A 4 50.32 37.04 53.41
C ARG A 4 48.96 36.40 53.22
N HIS A 5 48.04 37.14 52.60
CA HIS A 5 46.74 36.64 52.15
C HIS A 5 46.90 35.76 50.91
N ALA A 6 46.59 34.44 51.02
CA ALA A 6 46.47 33.54 49.90
C ALA A 6 45.02 33.64 49.32
N ARG A 7 44.90 34.20 48.12
CA ARG A 7 43.65 34.22 47.37
C ARG A 7 43.46 32.84 46.71
N ARG A 8 42.44 32.08 47.17
CA ARG A 8 41.95 30.89 46.50
C ARG A 8 41.11 31.33 45.30
N PHE A 9 41.60 31.04 44.10
CA PHE A 9 40.80 31.12 42.87
C PHE A 9 39.86 29.92 42.80
N TRP A 10 38.56 30.14 42.85
CA TRP A 10 37.52 29.19 42.52
C TRP A 10 37.30 29.28 41.01
N LEU A 11 37.62 28.21 40.27
CA LEU A 11 37.18 28.02 38.89
C LEU A 11 35.79 27.40 38.90
N PRO A 12 34.76 27.96 38.25
CA PRO A 12 33.51 27.28 38.03
C PRO A 12 33.68 26.25 36.90
N ALA A 13 33.43 24.99 37.22
CA ALA A 13 33.30 23.93 36.22
C ALA A 13 32.03 24.16 35.39
N LEU A 14 32.19 24.53 34.15
CA LEU A 14 31.08 24.57 33.18
C LEU A 14 30.69 23.10 32.84
N PHE A 15 29.56 22.66 33.37
CA PHE A 15 28.89 21.44 32.93
C PHE A 15 28.20 21.74 31.59
N VAL A 16 28.80 21.32 30.50
CA VAL A 16 28.13 21.31 29.17
C VAL A 16 27.24 20.07 29.17
N LEU A 17 25.92 20.25 29.42
CA LEU A 17 24.94 19.23 29.12
C LEU A 17 24.85 19.08 27.60
N GLY A 18 25.42 18.00 27.08
CA GLY A 18 25.26 17.58 25.71
C GLY A 18 23.80 17.15 25.46
N ASN A 19 23.05 17.98 24.73
CA ASN A 19 21.73 17.63 24.21
C ASN A 19 21.93 16.57 23.12
N ALA A 20 21.66 15.31 23.44
CA ALA A 20 21.56 14.25 22.46
C ALA A 20 20.27 14.45 21.66
N ILE A 21 20.38 15.02 20.47
CA ILE A 21 19.25 15.20 19.53
C ILE A 21 18.97 13.80 18.92
N ALA A 22 17.92 13.16 19.41
CA ALA A 22 17.37 11.96 18.80
C ALA A 22 16.66 12.34 17.50
N ALA A 23 17.28 12.11 16.36
CA ALA A 23 16.67 12.32 15.05
C ALA A 23 16.77 11.06 14.18
N PRO A 24 15.84 10.07 14.36
CA PRO A 24 15.58 9.14 13.27
C PRO A 24 14.10 8.90 12.90
N ALA A 25 13.11 9.50 13.56
CA ALA A 25 11.72 9.18 13.28
C ALA A 25 11.20 9.73 11.93
N LEU A 26 11.59 10.92 11.54
CA LEU A 26 11.11 11.59 10.32
C LEU A 26 11.45 10.85 9.01
N SER A 27 12.59 10.18 8.94
CA SER A 27 13.01 9.50 7.70
C SER A 27 12.22 8.21 7.42
N ALA A 28 11.77 7.51 8.46
CA ALA A 28 10.99 6.28 8.32
C ALA A 28 9.56 6.56 7.85
N GLU A 29 8.92 7.62 8.37
CA GLU A 29 7.58 8.03 7.97
C GLU A 29 7.54 8.51 6.51
N THR A 30 8.54 9.28 6.08
CA THR A 30 8.66 9.72 4.69
C THR A 30 8.81 8.53 3.72
N GLY A 31 9.58 7.52 4.09
CA GLY A 31 9.76 6.31 3.29
C GLY A 31 8.49 5.44 3.21
N ALA A 32 7.72 5.35 4.29
CA ALA A 32 6.46 4.62 4.31
C ALA A 32 5.40 5.32 3.44
N GLN A 33 5.26 6.64 3.57
CA GLN A 33 4.35 7.43 2.75
C GLN A 33 4.69 7.32 1.26
N SER A 34 5.96 7.46 0.88
CA SER A 34 6.42 7.30 -0.50
C SER A 34 6.07 5.92 -1.09
N ARG A 35 6.12 4.84 -0.29
CA ARG A 35 5.69 3.51 -0.73
C ARG A 35 4.17 3.41 -0.88
N ALA A 36 3.40 3.99 0.04
CA ALA A 36 1.95 4.05 -0.07
C ALA A 36 1.50 4.79 -1.34
N ASP A 37 2.16 5.92 -1.66
CA ASP A 37 1.90 6.68 -2.89
C ASP A 37 2.22 5.84 -4.15
N ALA A 38 3.35 5.13 -4.15
CA ALA A 38 3.73 4.26 -5.26
C ALA A 38 2.74 3.09 -5.43
N VAL A 39 2.28 2.48 -4.33
CA VAL A 39 1.24 1.44 -4.34
C VAL A 39 -0.06 2.02 -4.89
N GLY A 40 -0.50 3.18 -4.41
CA GLY A 40 -1.70 3.85 -4.90
C GLY A 40 -1.65 4.08 -6.42
N GLN A 41 -0.54 4.57 -6.95
CA GLN A 41 -0.33 4.75 -8.40
C GLN A 41 -0.42 3.44 -9.18
N VAL A 42 0.19 2.37 -8.66
CA VAL A 42 0.15 1.04 -9.30
C VAL A 42 -1.27 0.48 -9.29
N VAL A 43 -1.99 0.55 -8.17
CA VAL A 43 -3.38 0.10 -8.05
C VAL A 43 -4.28 0.85 -9.01
N MET A 44 -4.23 2.19 -9.03
CA MET A 44 -5.02 3.00 -9.97
C MET A 44 -4.64 2.70 -11.42
N GLY A 45 -3.35 2.49 -11.68
CA GLY A 45 -2.87 2.06 -12.99
C GLY A 45 -3.48 0.71 -13.40
N ILE A 46 -3.47 -0.31 -12.53
CA ILE A 46 -4.08 -1.63 -12.81
C ILE A 46 -5.56 -1.47 -13.16
N LEU A 47 -6.31 -0.70 -12.36
CA LEU A 47 -7.74 -0.45 -12.60
C LEU A 47 -8.00 0.18 -13.97
N SER A 48 -7.13 1.08 -14.43
CA SER A 48 -7.25 1.73 -15.74
C SER A 48 -7.12 0.77 -16.93
N TYR A 49 -6.41 -0.34 -16.74
CA TYR A 49 -6.24 -1.40 -17.76
C TYR A 49 -7.27 -2.53 -17.66
N ALA A 50 -8.13 -2.50 -16.65
CA ALA A 50 -9.19 -3.49 -16.46
C ALA A 50 -10.49 -3.10 -17.20
N ARG A 51 -11.22 -4.11 -17.66
CA ARG A 51 -12.55 -3.96 -18.28
C ARG A 51 -13.45 -5.06 -17.76
N TRP A 52 -14.55 -4.68 -17.14
CA TRP A 52 -15.56 -5.58 -16.61
C TRP A 52 -16.53 -6.01 -17.70
N PRO A 53 -17.16 -7.19 -17.58
CA PRO A 53 -18.22 -7.63 -18.52
C PRO A 53 -19.39 -6.65 -18.58
N GLN A 54 -19.76 -6.09 -17.43
CA GLN A 54 -20.64 -4.95 -17.28
C GLN A 54 -19.80 -3.80 -16.73
N GLN A 55 -19.43 -2.87 -17.61
CA GLN A 55 -18.56 -1.77 -17.24
C GLN A 55 -19.27 -0.82 -16.28
N PRO A 56 -18.79 -0.63 -15.04
CA PRO A 56 -19.39 0.33 -14.12
C PRO A 56 -19.06 1.78 -14.53
N ASP A 57 -19.97 2.71 -14.24
CA ASP A 57 -19.71 4.14 -14.40
C ASP A 57 -18.66 4.65 -13.39
N VAL A 58 -18.64 4.07 -12.19
CA VAL A 58 -17.71 4.34 -11.11
C VAL A 58 -17.21 3.00 -10.56
N ILE A 59 -15.90 2.77 -10.59
CA ILE A 59 -15.28 1.56 -10.04
C ILE A 59 -15.35 1.62 -8.50
N ARG A 60 -15.94 0.60 -7.87
CA ARG A 60 -15.99 0.47 -6.41
C ARG A 60 -14.81 -0.38 -5.96
N LEU A 61 -13.77 0.28 -5.45
CA LEU A 61 -12.58 -0.38 -4.87
C LEU A 61 -12.78 -0.55 -3.37
N CYS A 62 -12.80 -1.78 -2.89
CA CYS A 62 -12.89 -2.09 -1.48
C CYS A 62 -11.52 -2.47 -0.91
N VAL A 63 -11.09 -1.77 0.14
CA VAL A 63 -9.92 -2.13 0.95
C VAL A 63 -10.36 -3.13 2.01
N VAL A 64 -9.69 -4.29 2.06
CA VAL A 64 -10.06 -5.41 2.92
C VAL A 64 -8.88 -5.85 3.78
N GLY A 65 -9.08 -5.94 5.08
CA GLY A 65 -8.03 -6.23 6.05
C GLY A 65 -7.36 -4.96 6.57
N ASP A 66 -6.06 -5.05 6.83
CA ASP A 66 -5.22 -3.95 7.31
C ASP A 66 -3.94 -3.84 6.46
N PRO A 67 -4.07 -3.42 5.20
CA PRO A 67 -2.92 -3.30 4.30
C PRO A 67 -1.97 -2.20 4.76
N ALA A 68 -0.65 -2.47 4.73
CA ALA A 68 0.37 -1.55 5.20
C ALA A 68 0.51 -0.28 4.33
N TYR A 69 0.06 -0.35 3.06
CA TYR A 69 0.27 0.73 2.09
C TYR A 69 -1.04 1.28 1.48
N ALA A 70 -2.20 1.08 2.16
CA ALA A 70 -3.49 1.55 1.67
C ALA A 70 -3.74 3.05 1.89
N ASN A 71 -2.91 3.75 2.67
CA ASN A 71 -3.17 5.14 3.08
C ASN A 71 -3.41 6.07 1.88
N ALA A 72 -2.55 6.02 0.86
CA ALA A 72 -2.71 6.86 -0.32
C ALA A 72 -4.01 6.59 -1.11
N LEU A 73 -4.54 5.36 -1.01
CA LEU A 73 -5.85 5.02 -1.55
C LEU A 73 -6.96 5.62 -0.70
N LEU A 74 -6.93 5.40 0.61
CA LEU A 74 -7.98 5.82 1.55
C LEU A 74 -8.06 7.35 1.70
N ASP A 75 -6.90 8.04 1.67
CA ASP A 75 -6.82 9.49 1.75
C ASP A 75 -7.15 10.20 0.43
N GLY A 76 -7.37 9.43 -0.64
CA GLY A 76 -7.72 9.95 -1.95
C GLY A 76 -6.57 10.69 -2.66
N THR A 77 -5.32 10.52 -2.20
CA THR A 77 -4.13 11.12 -2.85
C THR A 77 -3.75 10.38 -4.13
N ALA A 78 -4.11 9.09 -4.24
CA ALA A 78 -3.96 8.33 -5.47
C ALA A 78 -5.02 8.74 -6.49
N SER A 79 -4.60 9.37 -7.59
CA SER A 79 -5.51 9.83 -8.63
C SER A 79 -5.89 8.71 -9.59
N PRO A 80 -7.18 8.52 -9.87
CA PRO A 80 -7.62 7.54 -10.86
C PRO A 80 -7.23 7.98 -12.28
N VAL A 81 -6.85 7.01 -13.10
CA VAL A 81 -6.60 7.19 -14.53
C VAL A 81 -7.75 6.52 -15.30
N GLY A 82 -8.57 7.31 -15.96
CA GLY A 82 -9.71 6.81 -16.72
C GLY A 82 -11.03 6.96 -15.96
N LEU A 83 -11.70 5.84 -15.60
CA LEU A 83 -12.98 5.90 -14.89
C LEU A 83 -12.81 6.40 -13.45
N PRO A 84 -13.81 7.09 -12.91
CA PRO A 84 -13.86 7.45 -11.49
C PRO A 84 -13.75 6.20 -10.61
N VAL A 85 -13.03 6.30 -9.50
CA VAL A 85 -12.90 5.24 -8.51
C VAL A 85 -13.46 5.73 -7.18
N ARG A 86 -14.36 4.97 -6.58
CA ARG A 86 -14.83 5.16 -5.20
C ARG A 86 -14.16 4.14 -4.32
N ILE A 87 -13.48 4.60 -3.29
CA ILE A 87 -12.75 3.74 -2.36
C ILE A 87 -13.54 3.64 -1.06
N GLY A 88 -13.64 2.44 -0.53
CA GLY A 88 -14.27 2.16 0.75
C GLY A 88 -13.59 0.99 1.45
N VAL A 89 -13.85 0.84 2.75
CA VAL A 89 -13.38 -0.29 3.56
C VAL A 89 -14.48 -1.34 3.63
N ALA A 90 -14.09 -2.60 3.45
CA ALA A 90 -15.01 -3.73 3.59
C ALA A 90 -14.46 -4.77 4.57
N LEU A 91 -15.36 -5.45 5.27
CA LEU A 91 -14.98 -6.50 6.21
C LEU A 91 -14.57 -7.79 5.46
N PRO A 92 -13.52 -8.50 5.91
CA PRO A 92 -13.08 -9.75 5.28
C PRO A 92 -14.15 -10.83 5.26
N ASP A 93 -15.04 -10.84 6.24
CA ASP A 93 -16.12 -11.82 6.35
C ASP A 93 -17.43 -11.41 5.66
N SER A 94 -17.43 -10.30 4.92
CA SER A 94 -18.62 -9.85 4.20
C SER A 94 -18.96 -10.81 3.06
N SER A 95 -20.16 -11.38 3.09
CA SER A 95 -20.69 -12.21 2.01
C SER A 95 -21.05 -11.40 0.74
N ARG A 96 -21.09 -10.08 0.86
CA ARG A 96 -21.50 -9.16 -0.20
C ARG A 96 -20.34 -8.56 -0.99
N LEU A 97 -19.10 -8.97 -0.74
CA LEU A 97 -17.93 -8.41 -1.44
C LEU A 97 -18.07 -8.42 -2.95
N ALA A 98 -18.62 -9.50 -3.51
CA ALA A 98 -18.83 -9.62 -4.95
C ALA A 98 -19.98 -8.77 -5.52
N GLU A 99 -20.85 -8.26 -4.67
CA GLU A 99 -21.99 -7.39 -5.05
C GLU A 99 -21.64 -5.92 -4.85
N ASP A 100 -20.90 -5.63 -3.78
CA ASP A 100 -20.63 -4.27 -3.35
C ASP A 100 -19.32 -3.71 -3.95
N CYS A 101 -18.41 -4.59 -4.46
CA CYS A 101 -17.10 -4.21 -4.94
C CYS A 101 -16.85 -4.68 -6.38
N ASP A 102 -16.30 -3.82 -7.22
CA ASP A 102 -15.82 -4.15 -8.56
C ASP A 102 -14.34 -4.57 -8.51
N ALA A 103 -13.63 -4.08 -7.49
CA ALA A 103 -12.27 -4.45 -7.18
C ALA A 103 -12.05 -4.55 -5.67
N VAL A 104 -11.12 -5.41 -5.25
CA VAL A 104 -10.69 -5.54 -3.86
C VAL A 104 -9.18 -5.38 -3.76
N TYR A 105 -8.73 -4.64 -2.75
CA TYR A 105 -7.34 -4.51 -2.35
C TYR A 105 -7.17 -5.14 -0.96
N LEU A 106 -6.40 -6.24 -0.89
CA LEU A 106 -6.26 -7.04 0.32
C LEU A 106 -4.85 -6.92 0.90
N GLY A 107 -4.76 -6.77 2.22
CA GLY A 107 -3.49 -6.83 2.95
C GLY A 107 -3.71 -7.03 4.43
N GLY A 108 -2.62 -7.34 5.18
CA GLY A 108 -2.66 -7.55 6.62
C GLY A 108 -3.53 -8.71 7.08
N LEU A 109 -3.86 -9.66 6.20
CA LEU A 109 -4.65 -10.86 6.49
C LEU A 109 -3.73 -12.08 6.59
N ASN A 110 -4.01 -12.95 7.56
CA ASN A 110 -3.39 -14.27 7.54
C ASN A 110 -3.91 -15.11 6.35
N GLU A 111 -3.17 -16.16 5.98
CA GLU A 111 -3.46 -16.99 4.81
C GLU A 111 -4.90 -17.52 4.77
N ALA A 112 -5.40 -18.05 5.90
CA ALA A 112 -6.74 -18.63 5.96
C ALA A 112 -7.84 -17.59 5.72
N ARG A 113 -7.68 -16.38 6.27
CA ARG A 113 -8.62 -15.27 6.03
C ARG A 113 -8.53 -14.75 4.61
N ARG A 114 -7.32 -14.59 4.08
CA ARG A 114 -7.09 -14.17 2.70
C ARG A 114 -7.75 -15.14 1.73
N GLN A 115 -7.54 -16.44 1.89
CA GLN A 115 -8.19 -17.46 1.08
C GLN A 115 -9.71 -17.40 1.16
N LYS A 116 -10.28 -17.21 2.36
CA LYS A 116 -11.72 -17.09 2.53
C LYS A 116 -12.28 -15.90 1.75
N VAL A 117 -11.64 -14.73 1.81
CA VAL A 117 -12.04 -13.55 1.02
C VAL A 117 -11.99 -13.87 -0.48
N LEU A 118 -10.88 -14.44 -0.95
CA LEU A 118 -10.70 -14.77 -2.36
C LEU A 118 -11.73 -15.80 -2.84
N GLN A 119 -12.11 -16.77 -2.01
CA GLN A 119 -13.17 -17.76 -2.33
C GLN A 119 -14.55 -17.11 -2.54
N HIS A 120 -14.86 -16.02 -1.82
CA HIS A 120 -16.14 -15.30 -1.99
C HIS A 120 -16.25 -14.58 -3.34
N ILE A 121 -15.13 -14.28 -3.99
CA ILE A 121 -15.09 -13.54 -5.25
C ILE A 121 -14.66 -14.39 -6.45
N VAL A 122 -14.22 -15.63 -6.23
CA VAL A 122 -13.85 -16.55 -7.33
C VAL A 122 -15.03 -16.74 -8.30
N GLY A 123 -14.72 -16.60 -9.60
CA GLY A 123 -15.74 -16.73 -10.66
C GLY A 123 -16.72 -15.55 -10.75
N ARG A 124 -16.47 -14.50 -9.99
CA ARG A 124 -17.23 -13.25 -10.05
C ARG A 124 -16.37 -12.15 -10.73
N PRO A 125 -16.99 -11.17 -11.39
CA PRO A 125 -16.25 -10.12 -12.08
C PRO A 125 -15.68 -9.07 -11.10
N VAL A 126 -14.91 -9.52 -10.12
CA VAL A 126 -14.23 -8.69 -9.12
C VAL A 126 -12.73 -8.81 -9.34
N LEU A 127 -12.06 -7.68 -9.59
CA LEU A 127 -10.61 -7.63 -9.73
C LEU A 127 -9.97 -7.69 -8.34
N SER A 128 -9.05 -8.66 -8.12
CA SER A 128 -8.36 -8.81 -6.84
C SER A 128 -6.89 -8.41 -6.92
N ILE A 129 -6.47 -7.56 -5.99
CA ILE A 129 -5.08 -7.12 -5.79
C ILE A 129 -4.69 -7.47 -4.37
N VAL A 130 -3.58 -8.19 -4.17
CA VAL A 130 -3.10 -8.59 -2.85
C VAL A 130 -1.75 -7.94 -2.61
N GLU A 131 -1.60 -7.35 -1.42
CA GLU A 131 -0.37 -6.75 -0.95
C GLU A 131 0.56 -7.82 -0.37
N ASP A 132 1.87 -7.72 -0.68
CA ASP A 132 2.94 -8.59 -0.16
C ASP A 132 2.67 -10.11 -0.30
N ASP A 133 2.15 -10.52 -1.46
CA ASP A 133 1.99 -11.93 -1.82
C ASP A 133 3.04 -12.34 -2.86
N ALA A 134 4.18 -12.81 -2.39
CA ALA A 134 5.31 -13.19 -3.25
C ALA A 134 5.03 -14.43 -4.12
N GLU A 135 4.15 -15.32 -3.68
CA GLU A 135 3.85 -16.56 -4.40
C GLU A 135 2.70 -16.40 -5.39
N CYS A 136 1.84 -15.43 -5.19
CA CYS A 136 0.68 -15.14 -6.02
C CYS A 136 -0.18 -16.38 -6.33
N ALA A 137 -0.34 -17.23 -5.32
CA ALA A 137 -0.69 -18.63 -5.60
C ALA A 137 -2.17 -18.85 -5.87
N VAL A 138 -3.09 -18.39 -5.06
CA VAL A 138 -4.48 -18.84 -5.17
C VAL A 138 -5.50 -17.72 -5.09
N GLY A 139 -6.14 -17.44 -6.21
CA GLY A 139 -7.34 -16.59 -6.30
C GLY A 139 -7.07 -15.09 -6.44
N ALA A 140 -5.88 -14.59 -6.16
CA ALA A 140 -5.49 -13.22 -6.47
C ALA A 140 -5.21 -13.06 -7.98
N MET A 141 -5.62 -11.93 -8.57
CA MET A 141 -5.30 -11.61 -9.96
C MET A 141 -3.98 -10.86 -10.07
N PHE A 142 -3.72 -9.97 -9.13
CA PHE A 142 -2.49 -9.19 -9.01
C PHE A 142 -1.91 -9.33 -7.62
N CYS A 143 -0.62 -9.61 -7.53
CA CYS A 143 0.10 -9.77 -6.28
C CYS A 143 1.25 -8.79 -6.25
N LEU A 144 1.18 -7.82 -5.34
CA LEU A 144 2.16 -6.75 -5.24
C LEU A 144 3.37 -7.23 -4.41
N ASP A 145 4.55 -6.83 -4.87
CA ASP A 145 5.83 -6.90 -4.16
C ASP A 145 6.29 -5.45 -3.93
N VAL A 146 6.16 -4.97 -2.69
CA VAL A 146 6.41 -3.57 -2.32
C VAL A 146 7.84 -3.43 -1.82
N GLY A 147 8.76 -3.21 -2.75
CA GLY A 147 10.16 -2.97 -2.44
C GLY A 147 10.46 -1.52 -2.02
N PRO A 148 11.70 -1.25 -1.52
CA PRO A 148 12.10 0.08 -1.06
C PRO A 148 12.17 1.11 -2.19
N GLU A 149 12.48 0.69 -3.41
CA GLU A 149 12.68 1.60 -4.55
C GLU A 149 11.51 1.57 -5.56
N ARG A 150 10.72 0.50 -5.56
CA ARG A 150 9.64 0.32 -6.54
C ARG A 150 8.64 -0.72 -6.09
N VAL A 151 7.42 -0.58 -6.58
CA VAL A 151 6.37 -1.60 -6.49
C VAL A 151 6.41 -2.44 -7.76
N ARG A 152 6.52 -3.74 -7.60
CA ARG A 152 6.38 -4.75 -8.67
C ARG A 152 5.09 -5.51 -8.46
N PHE A 153 4.65 -6.24 -9.46
CA PHE A 153 3.53 -7.17 -9.31
C PHE A 153 3.67 -8.36 -10.25
N GLN A 154 3.05 -9.43 -9.85
CA GLN A 154 2.80 -10.62 -10.65
C GLN A 154 1.32 -10.65 -11.05
N VAL A 155 1.03 -11.29 -12.16
CA VAL A 155 -0.35 -11.48 -12.66
C VAL A 155 -0.63 -12.97 -12.72
N ASN A 156 -1.66 -13.40 -12.01
CA ASN A 156 -2.17 -14.77 -12.10
C ASN A 156 -3.21 -14.85 -13.22
N LEU A 157 -2.79 -15.33 -14.38
CA LEU A 157 -3.63 -15.39 -15.59
C LEU A 157 -4.81 -16.36 -15.43
N ASP A 158 -4.69 -17.40 -14.62
CA ASP A 158 -5.78 -18.32 -14.34
C ASP A 158 -6.89 -17.62 -13.54
N SER A 159 -6.53 -16.86 -12.52
CA SER A 159 -7.49 -16.05 -11.75
C SER A 159 -8.14 -14.97 -12.62
N VAL A 160 -7.38 -14.32 -13.51
CA VAL A 160 -7.91 -13.36 -14.47
C VAL A 160 -8.97 -14.02 -15.37
N THR A 161 -8.63 -15.17 -15.95
CA THR A 161 -9.54 -15.89 -16.86
C THR A 161 -10.84 -16.30 -16.18
N ARG A 162 -10.77 -16.76 -14.94
CA ARG A 162 -11.95 -17.18 -14.16
C ARG A 162 -12.85 -16.03 -13.73
N SER A 163 -12.30 -14.84 -13.53
CA SER A 163 -13.09 -13.69 -13.09
C SER A 163 -13.99 -13.11 -14.19
N GLY A 164 -13.65 -13.29 -15.45
CA GLY A 164 -14.28 -12.63 -16.57
C GLY A 164 -13.87 -11.16 -16.76
N VAL A 165 -13.08 -10.58 -15.86
CA VAL A 165 -12.48 -9.24 -16.04
C VAL A 165 -11.36 -9.32 -17.08
N ARG A 166 -11.43 -8.50 -18.11
CA ARG A 166 -10.39 -8.45 -19.15
C ARG A 166 -9.30 -7.46 -18.77
N ILE A 167 -8.05 -7.90 -18.84
CA ILE A 167 -6.88 -7.07 -18.52
C ILE A 167 -6.11 -6.79 -19.81
N ASN A 168 -5.88 -5.51 -20.10
CA ASN A 168 -5.03 -5.12 -21.21
C ASN A 168 -3.57 -5.48 -20.89
N PRO A 169 -2.85 -6.23 -21.75
CA PRO A 169 -1.46 -6.63 -21.52
C PRO A 169 -0.48 -5.48 -21.27
N ASN A 170 -0.81 -4.27 -21.70
CA ASN A 170 0.01 -3.09 -21.43
C ASN A 170 0.11 -2.76 -19.91
N VAL A 171 -0.73 -3.35 -19.07
CA VAL A 171 -0.60 -3.27 -17.61
C VAL A 171 0.81 -3.65 -17.13
N LEU A 172 1.46 -4.60 -17.80
CA LEU A 172 2.81 -5.04 -17.45
C LEU A 172 3.89 -3.94 -17.58
N GLN A 173 3.59 -2.86 -18.27
CA GLN A 173 4.49 -1.70 -18.35
C GLN A 173 4.53 -0.91 -17.05
N LEU A 174 3.49 -1.01 -16.19
CA LEU A 174 3.46 -0.32 -14.89
C LEU A 174 4.58 -0.82 -13.97
N SER A 175 4.87 -2.12 -13.98
CA SER A 175 5.94 -2.71 -13.15
C SER A 175 7.35 -2.31 -13.60
N ARG A 176 7.49 -1.74 -14.81
CA ARG A 176 8.78 -1.30 -15.39
C ARG A 176 9.05 0.18 -15.15
N ARG A 177 8.03 0.98 -14.81
CA ARG A 177 8.20 2.41 -14.55
C ARG A 177 8.91 2.61 -13.22
N ARG A 178 10.01 3.39 -13.23
CA ARG A 178 10.56 3.94 -11.99
C ARG A 178 9.64 5.07 -11.53
N PRO A 179 9.42 5.24 -10.22
CA PRO A 179 8.79 6.46 -9.72
C PRO A 179 9.57 7.66 -10.26
N SER A 180 8.86 8.67 -10.77
CA SER A 180 9.50 9.94 -11.09
C SER A 180 9.94 10.62 -9.79
N PRO A 181 11.14 11.24 -9.74
CA PRO A 181 11.64 11.95 -8.57
C PRO A 181 10.74 13.15 -8.23
#